data_899f9a8a09739c72103f517eb5d16584
#
_entry.id   899f9a8a09739c72103f517eb5d16584
#
_cell.length_a   1.000
_cell.length_b   1.000
_cell.length_c   1.000
_cell.angle_alpha   90.00
_cell.angle_beta   90.00
_cell.angle_gamma   90.00
#
_symmetry.space_group_name_H-M   'P 1'
#
loop_
_entity.id
_entity.type
_entity.pdbx_description
1 polymer ?
#
loop_
_entity_poly.entity_id
_entity_poly.type
_entity_poly.pdbx_seq_one_letter_code
_entity_poly.pdbx_strand_id
1 'polypeptide(L)'
;MMRPHTLVATALFLSFVAGARAADTVPITQEHPMTSHTATGPFDVKRAPQTLSGVAEHSGLGRMSLDKQFHGALEATSAGEMLAFSSATPGSAGYVAMERVHGTLDGRAGTFVLQHSSTMTRGEPLQSITVVPDSGTDALAGLAGRMVVDIAPGGAHSYRFEYTLP
;
A
#
# COMPACT_ATOMS: atom_id res chain seq x y z
N MET A 1 -58.48 14.29 -80.75
CA MET A 1 -57.97 12.90 -80.51
C MET A 1 -56.79 12.95 -79.58
N MET A 2 -57.05 12.79 -78.30
CA MET A 2 -55.98 12.79 -77.25
C MET A 2 -55.91 11.37 -76.64
N ARG A 3 -54.73 10.78 -76.68
CA ARG A 3 -54.43 9.47 -76.05
C ARG A 3 -53.96 9.70 -74.64
N PRO A 4 -54.39 8.93 -73.63
CA PRO A 4 -53.92 9.04 -72.31
C PRO A 4 -52.54 8.30 -72.10
N HIS A 5 -51.61 8.92 -71.47
CA HIS A 5 -50.37 8.31 -71.04
C HIS A 5 -50.53 7.63 -69.67
N THR A 6 -50.26 6.35 -69.63
CA THR A 6 -50.33 5.52 -68.45
C THR A 6 -48.97 5.69 -67.70
N LEU A 7 -49.01 6.22 -66.50
CA LEU A 7 -47.88 6.29 -65.60
C LEU A 7 -47.75 4.94 -64.89
N VAL A 8 -46.60 4.26 -65.07
CA VAL A 8 -46.17 3.09 -64.31
C VAL A 8 -45.36 3.57 -63.09
N ALA A 9 -45.88 3.39 -61.90
CA ALA A 9 -45.19 3.65 -60.65
C ALA A 9 -44.31 2.45 -60.25
N THR A 10 -43.02 2.58 -60.35
CA THR A 10 -42.06 1.56 -59.88
C THR A 10 -41.84 1.77 -58.39
N ALA A 11 -42.35 0.84 -57.55
CA ALA A 11 -42.09 0.81 -56.10
C ALA A 11 -40.69 0.24 -55.83
N LEU A 12 -39.84 1.05 -55.30
CA LEU A 12 -38.51 0.66 -54.83
C LEU A 12 -38.60 0.11 -53.40
N PHE A 13 -38.47 -1.20 -53.22
CA PHE A 13 -38.37 -1.84 -51.89
C PHE A 13 -36.97 -1.65 -51.34
N LEU A 14 -36.83 -0.78 -50.34
CA LEU A 14 -35.61 -0.66 -49.54
C LEU A 14 -35.60 -1.74 -48.47
N SER A 15 -34.78 -2.79 -48.61
CA SER A 15 -34.59 -3.82 -47.61
C SER A 15 -33.62 -3.29 -46.55
N PHE A 16 -34.11 -2.94 -45.37
CA PHE A 16 -33.30 -2.69 -44.19
C PHE A 16 -32.76 -4.01 -43.64
N VAL A 17 -31.47 -4.28 -43.84
CA VAL A 17 -30.75 -5.32 -43.11
C VAL A 17 -30.42 -4.77 -41.72
N ALA A 18 -31.15 -5.20 -40.71
CA ALA A 18 -30.81 -4.94 -39.30
C ALA A 18 -29.61 -5.80 -38.95
N GLY A 19 -28.40 -5.18 -38.97
CA GLY A 19 -27.19 -5.78 -38.41
C GLY A 19 -27.31 -5.84 -36.87
N ALA A 20 -27.53 -7.02 -36.33
CA ALA A 20 -27.41 -7.26 -34.90
C ALA A 20 -25.95 -7.07 -34.50
N ARG A 21 -25.65 -5.98 -33.80
CA ARG A 21 -24.37 -5.76 -33.16
C ARG A 21 -24.30 -6.69 -31.94
N ALA A 22 -23.41 -7.66 -31.99
CA ALA A 22 -23.07 -8.45 -30.81
C ALA A 22 -22.59 -7.49 -29.72
N ALA A 23 -23.28 -7.48 -28.59
CA ALA A 23 -22.80 -6.77 -27.39
C ALA A 23 -21.54 -7.48 -26.92
N ASP A 24 -20.40 -6.81 -26.99
CA ASP A 24 -19.17 -7.25 -26.32
C ASP A 24 -19.45 -7.33 -24.81
N THR A 25 -19.69 -8.53 -24.32
CA THR A 25 -19.74 -8.83 -22.91
C THR A 25 -18.32 -8.66 -22.36
N VAL A 26 -18.03 -7.51 -21.75
CA VAL A 26 -16.85 -7.31 -20.92
C VAL A 26 -16.90 -8.39 -19.83
N PRO A 27 -15.89 -9.26 -19.69
CA PRO A 27 -15.88 -10.25 -18.62
C PRO A 27 -15.87 -9.50 -17.29
N ILE A 28 -16.90 -9.70 -16.48
CA ILE A 28 -16.92 -9.25 -15.08
C ILE A 28 -15.87 -10.09 -14.38
N THR A 29 -14.69 -9.48 -14.11
CA THR A 29 -13.69 -10.07 -13.24
C THR A 29 -14.33 -10.19 -11.88
N GLN A 30 -14.64 -11.40 -11.43
CA GLN A 30 -15.09 -11.65 -10.06
C GLN A 30 -13.94 -11.26 -9.14
N GLU A 31 -14.08 -10.10 -8.50
CA GLU A 31 -13.22 -9.77 -7.36
C GLU A 31 -13.52 -10.79 -6.25
N HIS A 32 -12.58 -11.70 -6.01
CA HIS A 32 -12.63 -12.56 -4.83
C HIS A 32 -12.50 -11.64 -3.61
N PRO A 33 -13.41 -11.72 -2.63
CA PRO A 33 -13.27 -10.93 -1.41
C PRO A 33 -11.95 -11.28 -0.74
N MET A 34 -11.04 -10.28 -0.67
CA MET A 34 -9.75 -10.46 -0.01
C MET A 34 -10.00 -10.65 1.49
N THR A 35 -9.60 -11.80 2.02
CA THR A 35 -9.73 -12.09 3.45
C THR A 35 -8.71 -11.25 4.21
N SER A 36 -9.19 -10.50 5.20
CA SER A 36 -8.32 -9.76 6.12
C SER A 36 -7.77 -10.68 7.19
N HIS A 37 -6.48 -10.59 7.45
CA HIS A 37 -5.73 -11.33 8.47
C HIS A 37 -5.12 -10.36 9.48
N THR A 38 -4.82 -10.85 10.67
CA THR A 38 -4.11 -10.08 11.70
C THR A 38 -2.92 -10.89 12.22
N ALA A 39 -1.73 -10.33 12.08
CA ALA A 39 -0.50 -10.85 12.65
C ALA A 39 -0.06 -9.98 13.84
N THR A 40 0.41 -10.60 14.92
CA THR A 40 0.89 -9.91 16.12
C THR A 40 2.17 -10.53 16.63
N GLY A 41 2.97 -9.73 17.35
CA GLY A 41 4.17 -10.22 18.03
C GLY A 41 5.02 -9.08 18.60
N PRO A 42 6.06 -9.41 19.34
CA PRO A 42 7.07 -8.46 19.78
C PRO A 42 8.10 -8.22 18.66
N PHE A 43 8.88 -7.14 18.81
CA PHE A 43 10.07 -6.94 17.99
C PHE A 43 11.14 -6.15 18.74
N ASP A 44 12.39 -6.41 18.37
CA ASP A 44 13.54 -5.64 18.78
C ASP A 44 13.89 -4.61 17.71
N VAL A 45 14.40 -3.43 18.13
CA VAL A 45 14.87 -2.39 17.20
C VAL A 45 16.17 -1.79 17.67
N LYS A 46 17.13 -1.73 16.75
CA LYS A 46 18.37 -0.95 16.87
C LYS A 46 18.28 0.27 15.98
N ARG A 47 18.63 1.41 16.52
CA ARG A 47 18.68 2.70 15.80
C ARG A 47 20.06 3.31 15.98
N ALA A 48 20.65 3.76 14.89
CA ALA A 48 21.95 4.43 14.94
C ALA A 48 21.90 5.74 14.12
N PRO A 49 22.45 6.84 14.67
CA PRO A 49 22.58 8.09 13.94
C PRO A 49 23.37 7.91 12.63
N GLN A 50 22.92 8.58 11.59
CA GLN A 50 23.55 8.59 10.27
C GLN A 50 23.84 10.02 9.84
N THR A 51 24.86 10.21 9.02
CA THR A 51 25.17 11.52 8.44
C THR A 51 24.08 11.92 7.45
N LEU A 52 23.58 13.16 7.57
CA LEU A 52 22.71 13.77 6.56
C LEU A 52 23.51 14.05 5.29
N SER A 53 22.82 14.18 4.14
CA SER A 53 23.44 14.73 2.94
C SER A 53 23.87 16.19 3.17
N GLY A 54 24.90 16.67 2.47
CA GLY A 54 25.42 18.03 2.66
C GLY A 54 24.36 19.14 2.49
N VAL A 55 23.34 18.90 1.64
CA VAL A 55 22.21 19.84 1.46
C VAL A 55 21.34 19.91 2.72
N ALA A 56 21.22 18.83 3.47
CA ALA A 56 20.38 18.73 4.67
C ALA A 56 21.13 18.97 5.98
N GLU A 57 22.45 19.17 5.95
CA GLU A 57 23.30 19.26 7.15
C GLU A 57 22.84 20.33 8.15
N HIS A 58 22.32 21.45 7.66
CA HIS A 58 21.84 22.55 8.50
C HIS A 58 20.31 22.62 8.64
N SER A 59 19.59 21.56 8.22
CA SER A 59 18.12 21.55 8.25
C SER A 59 17.50 21.35 9.63
N GLY A 60 18.31 20.95 10.63
CA GLY A 60 17.82 20.54 11.94
C GLY A 60 17.16 19.15 11.98
N LEU A 61 17.22 18.41 10.86
CA LEU A 61 16.73 17.02 10.80
C LEU A 61 17.73 16.07 11.43
N GLY A 62 17.24 14.93 11.91
CA GLY A 62 18.03 13.75 12.25
C GLY A 62 17.82 12.66 11.22
N ARG A 63 18.87 11.90 10.89
CA ARG A 63 18.80 10.66 10.09
C ARG A 63 19.25 9.49 10.95
N MET A 64 18.52 8.39 10.89
CA MET A 64 18.83 7.19 11.66
C MET A 64 18.65 5.95 10.81
N SER A 65 19.53 4.96 10.96
CA SER A 65 19.25 3.60 10.48
C SER A 65 18.25 2.91 11.39
N LEU A 66 17.46 2.02 10.80
CA LEU A 66 16.57 1.10 11.48
C LEU A 66 17.02 -0.32 11.17
N ASP A 67 17.20 -1.13 12.22
CA ASP A 67 17.49 -2.57 12.13
C ASP A 67 16.55 -3.25 13.14
N LYS A 68 15.60 -4.07 12.62
CA LYS A 68 14.61 -4.75 13.47
C LYS A 68 14.65 -6.25 13.31
N GLN A 69 14.30 -6.92 14.40
CA GLN A 69 13.99 -8.33 14.44
C GLN A 69 12.55 -8.49 14.92
N PHE A 70 11.67 -8.95 14.05
CA PHE A 70 10.28 -9.28 14.37
C PHE A 70 10.15 -10.73 14.78
N HIS A 71 9.23 -11.01 15.70
CA HIS A 71 8.92 -12.34 16.22
C HIS A 71 7.40 -12.60 16.21
N GLY A 72 7.02 -13.87 16.23
CA GLY A 72 5.63 -14.28 16.24
C GLY A 72 5.08 -14.57 14.84
N ALA A 73 3.88 -14.10 14.52
CA ALA A 73 3.26 -14.34 13.22
C ALA A 73 4.06 -13.72 12.05
N LEU A 74 4.78 -12.64 12.28
CA LEU A 74 5.83 -12.12 11.40
C LEU A 74 7.19 -12.48 11.99
N GLU A 75 7.85 -13.53 11.46
CA GLU A 75 9.21 -13.90 11.83
C GLU A 75 10.15 -13.38 10.75
N ALA A 76 10.77 -12.22 11.00
CA ALA A 76 11.46 -11.47 9.95
C ALA A 76 12.49 -10.49 10.50
N THR A 77 13.44 -10.12 9.64
CA THR A 77 14.30 -8.94 9.84
C THR A 77 13.83 -7.78 9.00
N SER A 78 14.14 -6.55 9.40
CA SER A 78 14.02 -5.41 8.51
C SER A 78 15.22 -4.47 8.60
N ALA A 79 15.50 -3.81 7.47
CA ALA A 79 16.51 -2.76 7.40
C ALA A 79 15.92 -1.54 6.68
N GLY A 80 16.21 -0.34 7.23
CA GLY A 80 15.66 0.89 6.68
C GLY A 80 16.30 2.14 7.26
N GLU A 81 15.71 3.28 6.88
CA GLU A 81 16.16 4.58 7.36
C GLU A 81 14.98 5.48 7.73
N MET A 82 15.24 6.36 8.67
CA MET A 82 14.30 7.33 9.22
C MET A 82 14.88 8.73 9.13
N LEU A 83 14.07 9.70 8.72
CA LEU A 83 14.30 11.13 8.89
C LEU A 83 13.34 11.65 9.95
N ALA A 84 13.87 12.37 10.93
CA ALA A 84 13.11 12.86 12.08
C ALA A 84 13.40 14.32 12.37
N PHE A 85 12.45 14.98 13.02
CA PHE A 85 12.60 16.33 13.56
C PHE A 85 11.93 16.40 14.94
N SER A 86 12.59 17.06 15.87
CA SER A 86 12.00 17.39 17.18
C SER A 86 11.95 18.91 17.33
N SER A 87 10.78 19.43 17.67
CA SER A 87 10.61 20.87 17.89
C SER A 87 11.15 21.28 19.29
N ALA A 88 11.24 22.59 19.54
CA ALA A 88 11.56 23.11 20.87
C ALA A 88 10.42 22.87 21.89
N THR A 89 9.22 22.52 21.43
CA THR A 89 8.09 22.18 22.31
C THR A 89 8.23 20.74 22.78
N PRO A 90 8.35 20.47 24.09
CA PRO A 90 8.47 19.12 24.62
C PRO A 90 7.36 18.20 24.14
N GLY A 91 7.73 16.98 23.70
CA GLY A 91 6.80 15.98 23.19
C GLY A 91 6.25 16.26 21.79
N SER A 92 6.76 17.28 21.07
CA SER A 92 6.35 17.56 19.69
C SER A 92 7.47 17.21 18.71
N ALA A 93 7.18 16.26 17.81
CA ALA A 93 8.15 15.68 16.88
C ALA A 93 7.44 15.10 15.66
N GLY A 94 8.21 14.74 14.63
CA GLY A 94 7.70 13.99 13.49
C GLY A 94 8.81 13.18 12.85
N TYR A 95 8.43 12.07 12.17
CA TYR A 95 9.37 11.29 11.37
C TYR A 95 8.68 10.66 10.16
N VAL A 96 9.48 10.34 9.17
CA VAL A 96 9.14 9.42 8.08
C VAL A 96 10.20 8.34 8.00
N ALA A 97 9.82 7.12 7.61
CA ALA A 97 10.78 6.03 7.41
C ALA A 97 10.32 5.08 6.30
N MET A 98 11.31 4.40 5.71
CA MET A 98 11.11 3.28 4.80
C MET A 98 11.96 2.13 5.31
N GLU A 99 11.38 0.92 5.39
CA GLU A 99 12.11 -0.28 5.74
C GLU A 99 11.68 -1.46 4.88
N ARG A 100 12.65 -2.26 4.43
CA ARG A 100 12.39 -3.52 3.75
C ARG A 100 12.41 -4.65 4.77
N VAL A 101 11.32 -5.39 4.81
CA VAL A 101 11.13 -6.58 5.64
C VAL A 101 11.46 -7.81 4.81
N HIS A 102 12.15 -8.79 5.40
CA HIS A 102 12.51 -10.07 4.80
C HIS A 102 12.31 -11.19 5.82
N GLY A 103 11.49 -12.17 5.50
CA GLY A 103 11.19 -13.31 6.38
C GLY A 103 9.90 -14.03 6.01
N THR A 104 9.16 -14.43 7.04
CA THR A 104 7.87 -15.13 6.86
C THR A 104 6.74 -14.40 7.60
N LEU A 105 5.60 -14.29 6.96
CA LEU A 105 4.35 -13.79 7.53
C LEU A 105 3.33 -14.93 7.51
N ASP A 106 2.92 -15.42 8.69
CA ASP A 106 2.06 -16.59 8.83
C ASP A 106 2.55 -17.78 7.98
N GLY A 107 3.88 -18.02 8.02
CA GLY A 107 4.54 -19.12 7.29
C GLY A 107 4.79 -18.86 5.80
N ARG A 108 4.37 -17.75 5.23
CA ARG A 108 4.59 -17.37 3.84
C ARG A 108 5.87 -16.55 3.70
N ALA A 109 6.85 -17.07 2.98
CA ALA A 109 8.15 -16.43 2.80
C ALA A 109 8.12 -15.35 1.71
N GLY A 110 8.88 -14.28 1.92
CA GLY A 110 9.03 -13.21 0.94
C GLY A 110 9.61 -11.94 1.56
N THR A 111 9.53 -10.85 0.79
CA THR A 111 9.90 -9.51 1.23
C THR A 111 8.77 -8.54 0.95
N PHE A 112 8.73 -7.43 1.69
CA PHE A 112 7.85 -6.28 1.41
C PHE A 112 8.46 -5.01 2.01
N VAL A 113 7.90 -3.86 1.68
CA VAL A 113 8.36 -2.58 2.19
C VAL A 113 7.28 -1.94 3.02
N LEU A 114 7.65 -1.44 4.21
CA LEU A 114 6.80 -0.61 5.06
C LEU A 114 7.20 0.86 4.90
N GLN A 115 6.20 1.71 4.75
CA GLN A 115 6.31 3.16 4.82
C GLN A 115 5.72 3.66 6.12
N HIS A 116 6.50 4.46 6.87
CA HIS A 116 6.08 5.06 8.12
C HIS A 116 5.92 6.57 7.97
N SER A 117 4.89 7.11 8.58
CA SER A 117 4.71 8.52 8.84
C SER A 117 4.12 8.69 10.23
N SER A 118 4.76 9.46 11.08
CA SER A 118 4.26 9.70 12.44
C SER A 118 4.53 11.13 12.86
N THR A 119 3.58 11.71 13.56
CA THR A 119 3.76 12.95 14.31
C THR A 119 3.44 12.71 15.79
N MET A 120 4.02 13.52 16.65
CA MET A 120 3.68 13.58 18.06
C MET A 120 3.41 15.03 18.42
N THR A 121 2.25 15.31 18.98
CA THR A 121 1.85 16.66 19.41
C THR A 121 1.74 16.69 20.92
N ARG A 122 2.73 17.26 21.60
CA ARG A 122 2.79 17.35 23.07
C ARG A 122 2.56 16.00 23.79
N GLY A 123 3.15 14.92 23.22
CA GLY A 123 3.03 13.57 23.76
C GLY A 123 1.93 12.71 23.11
N GLU A 124 1.01 13.28 22.35
CA GLU A 124 -0.05 12.54 21.65
C GLU A 124 0.43 12.07 20.27
N PRO A 125 0.61 10.76 20.04
CA PRO A 125 1.10 10.23 18.79
C PRO A 125 -0.01 10.09 17.74
N LEU A 126 0.33 10.36 16.49
CA LEU A 126 -0.45 9.98 15.30
C LEU A 126 0.47 9.19 14.36
N GLN A 127 0.20 7.90 14.19
CA GLN A 127 1.06 6.97 13.45
C GLN A 127 0.32 6.40 12.23
N SER A 128 1.02 6.29 11.11
CA SER A 128 0.59 5.57 9.92
C SER A 128 1.75 4.72 9.42
N ILE A 129 1.57 3.39 9.42
CA ILE A 129 2.53 2.44 8.86
C ILE A 129 1.77 1.55 7.89
N THR A 130 2.15 1.59 6.61
CA THR A 130 1.47 0.86 5.54
C THR A 130 2.45 0.09 4.68
N VAL A 131 1.99 -1.00 4.09
CA VAL A 131 2.73 -1.69 3.03
C VAL A 131 2.77 -0.80 1.79
N VAL A 132 3.95 -0.64 1.21
CA VAL A 132 4.08 0.05 -0.08
C VAL A 132 3.44 -0.82 -1.16
N PRO A 133 2.51 -0.31 -1.98
CA PRO A 133 1.87 -1.08 -3.03
C PRO A 133 2.88 -1.82 -3.91
N ASP A 134 2.57 -3.05 -4.25
CA ASP A 134 3.34 -3.93 -5.14
C ASP A 134 4.79 -4.23 -4.67
N SER A 135 5.10 -3.97 -3.41
CA SER A 135 6.42 -4.25 -2.83
C SER A 135 6.60 -5.70 -2.35
N GLY A 136 5.51 -6.45 -2.26
CA GLY A 136 5.50 -7.86 -1.86
C GLY A 136 6.15 -8.76 -2.93
N THR A 137 6.96 -9.73 -2.49
CA THR A 137 7.60 -10.71 -3.38
C THR A 137 7.26 -12.14 -2.97
N ASP A 138 7.51 -13.10 -3.84
CA ASP A 138 7.35 -14.53 -3.59
C ASP A 138 5.94 -14.86 -3.08
N ALA A 139 5.82 -15.56 -1.95
CA ALA A 139 4.52 -15.89 -1.35
C ALA A 139 3.82 -14.68 -0.69
N LEU A 140 4.44 -13.49 -0.72
CA LEU A 140 3.88 -12.21 -0.25
C LEU A 140 3.55 -11.25 -1.41
N ALA A 141 3.57 -11.72 -2.67
CA ALA A 141 3.15 -10.91 -3.82
C ALA A 141 1.69 -10.46 -3.65
N GLY A 142 1.41 -9.17 -3.87
CA GLY A 142 0.09 -8.59 -3.68
C GLY A 142 -0.28 -8.26 -2.21
N LEU A 143 0.67 -8.41 -1.28
CA LEU A 143 0.46 -8.02 0.12
C LEU A 143 0.06 -6.55 0.22
N ALA A 144 -1.05 -6.28 0.89
CA ALA A 144 -1.46 -4.95 1.31
C ALA A 144 -1.79 -4.97 2.81
N GLY A 145 -1.56 -3.87 3.51
CA GLY A 145 -1.86 -3.85 4.94
C GLY A 145 -1.39 -2.61 5.68
N ARG A 146 -1.76 -2.60 6.96
CA ARG A 146 -1.41 -1.54 7.91
C ARG A 146 -0.89 -2.16 9.20
N MET A 147 0.20 -1.61 9.71
CA MET A 147 0.78 -1.99 10.98
C MET A 147 0.57 -0.89 12.03
N VAL A 148 0.30 -1.30 13.25
CA VAL A 148 0.36 -0.44 14.45
C VAL A 148 1.52 -0.95 15.30
N VAL A 149 2.31 -0.02 15.82
CA VAL A 149 3.41 -0.30 16.75
C VAL A 149 3.05 0.30 18.09
N ASP A 150 3.10 -0.53 19.11
CA ASP A 150 2.94 -0.14 20.50
C ASP A 150 4.29 -0.22 21.24
N ILE A 151 4.54 0.74 22.12
CA ILE A 151 5.72 0.81 22.97
C ILE A 151 5.24 0.82 24.42
N ALA A 152 5.50 -0.27 25.13
CA ALA A 152 5.16 -0.40 26.54
C ALA A 152 5.97 0.59 27.40
N PRO A 153 5.51 0.93 28.62
CA PRO A 153 6.25 1.82 29.55
C PRO A 153 7.68 1.39 29.84
N GLY A 154 7.99 0.10 29.71
CA GLY A 154 9.36 -0.45 29.86
C GLY A 154 10.20 -0.41 28.59
N GLY A 155 9.69 0.17 27.48
CA GLY A 155 10.39 0.27 26.18
C GLY A 155 10.27 -0.98 25.30
N ALA A 156 9.56 -2.02 25.71
CA ALA A 156 9.28 -3.18 24.88
C ALA A 156 8.36 -2.81 23.73
N HIS A 157 8.72 -3.28 22.53
CA HIS A 157 7.95 -3.00 21.31
C HIS A 157 7.11 -4.21 20.91
N SER A 158 5.90 -3.95 20.44
CA SER A 158 5.04 -4.94 19.80
C SER A 158 4.38 -4.35 18.56
N TYR A 159 3.90 -5.24 17.69
CA TYR A 159 3.15 -4.86 16.49
C TYR A 159 1.81 -5.58 16.43
N ARG A 160 0.85 -4.94 15.76
CA ARG A 160 -0.37 -5.51 15.21
C ARG A 160 -0.44 -5.15 13.73
N PHE A 161 -0.41 -6.15 12.87
CA PHE A 161 -0.37 -6.01 11.42
C PHE A 161 -1.65 -6.59 10.82
N GLU A 162 -2.53 -5.72 10.34
CA GLU A 162 -3.73 -6.09 9.59
C GLU A 162 -3.37 -6.10 8.10
N TYR A 163 -3.58 -7.23 7.43
CA TYR A 163 -3.15 -7.39 6.04
C TYR A 163 -4.12 -8.24 5.23
N THR A 164 -4.02 -8.09 3.91
CA THR A 164 -4.67 -8.94 2.91
C THR A 164 -3.61 -9.50 1.97
N LEU A 165 -3.85 -10.73 1.51
CA LEU A 165 -3.10 -11.41 0.47
C LEU A 165 -4.08 -12.03 -0.51
N PRO A 166 -3.77 -12.02 -1.83
CA PRO A 166 -4.57 -12.71 -2.86
C PRO A 166 -4.66 -14.22 -2.63
#